data_5953da9d877edef7b7afdce72ed7f72c
#
_entry.id   5953da9d877edef7b7afdce72ed7f72c
#
_cell.length_a   1.000
_cell.length_b   1.000
_cell.length_c   1.000
_cell.angle_alpha   90.00
_cell.angle_beta   90.00
_cell.angle_gamma   90.00
#
_symmetry.space_group_name_H-M   'P 1'
#
loop_
_entity.id
_entity.type
_entity.pdbx_description
1 polymer ?
#
loop_
_entity_poly.entity_id
_entity_poly.type
_entity_poly.pdbx_seq_one_letter_code
_entity_poly.pdbx_strand_id
1 'polypeptide(L)'
;MSNWRENDRALAALVNLVVVLADNKYFLGRRISEWAVGAPGLEEAVASSALAQEELGHARVLYPLLEELPFPERPVPLEREGDRKRRYAVSFLDKPWETWAEAVAAMLMVDTALTTMLEHLTSSVWEPLARRASRILQEEVFHLEFAEGRVRELAALPGVRDELEGHLKAFLPEMLLWFGPLGEEGVAALVGEGLIRGSNEDWRQAYLGRLVPLFLEEGLRVLPYPSWDVARRHYDYGDLPWSAWNKLQRRLEAASPVR
;
A
#
# COMPACT_ATOMS: atom_id res chain seq x y z
N MET A 1 29.43 -11.88 -7.52
CA MET A 1 28.16 -11.24 -7.14
C MET A 1 28.18 -9.84 -7.74
N SER A 2 27.18 -9.50 -8.56
CA SER A 2 27.03 -8.15 -9.09
C SER A 2 26.97 -7.15 -7.92
N ASN A 3 27.66 -6.00 -8.05
CA ASN A 3 27.53 -4.95 -7.07
C ASN A 3 26.31 -4.08 -7.46
N TRP A 4 25.13 -4.42 -6.95
CA TRP A 4 23.88 -3.72 -7.26
C TRP A 4 23.95 -2.20 -7.04
N ARG A 5 24.91 -1.72 -6.22
CA ARG A 5 25.14 -0.29 -5.98
C ARG A 5 25.74 0.44 -7.17
N GLU A 6 26.24 -0.28 -8.17
CA GLU A 6 26.75 0.22 -9.44
C GLU A 6 25.73 0.11 -10.57
N ASN A 7 24.56 -0.50 -10.30
CA ASN A 7 23.46 -0.58 -11.27
C ASN A 7 22.52 0.61 -11.07
N ASP A 8 22.74 1.69 -11.84
CA ASP A 8 21.97 2.94 -11.74
C ASP A 8 20.45 2.73 -11.83
N ARG A 9 19.99 1.78 -12.67
CA ARG A 9 18.58 1.48 -12.83
C ARG A 9 18.00 0.80 -11.57
N ALA A 10 18.69 -0.17 -11.01
CA ALA A 10 18.27 -0.83 -9.78
C ALA A 10 18.30 0.16 -8.62
N LEU A 11 19.32 1.02 -8.54
CA LEU A 11 19.45 2.02 -7.51
C LEU A 11 18.32 3.07 -7.56
N ALA A 12 18.01 3.61 -8.74
CA ALA A 12 16.90 4.54 -8.91
C ALA A 12 15.54 3.89 -8.57
N ALA A 13 15.34 2.65 -8.99
CA ALA A 13 14.11 1.90 -8.67
C ALA A 13 14.00 1.61 -7.16
N LEU A 14 15.13 1.31 -6.48
CA LEU A 14 15.17 1.08 -5.05
C LEU A 14 14.84 2.35 -4.26
N VAL A 15 15.44 3.48 -4.63
CA VAL A 15 15.11 4.79 -4.04
C VAL A 15 13.63 5.07 -4.18
N ASN A 16 13.08 4.90 -5.38
CA ASN A 16 11.64 5.11 -5.61
C ASN A 16 10.78 4.17 -4.76
N LEU A 17 11.10 2.89 -4.69
CA LEU A 17 10.38 1.91 -3.89
C LEU A 17 10.36 2.29 -2.40
N VAL A 18 11.51 2.67 -1.83
CA VAL A 18 11.61 3.09 -0.42
C VAL A 18 10.77 4.34 -0.17
N VAL A 19 10.83 5.34 -1.07
CA VAL A 19 10.03 6.57 -0.96
C VAL A 19 8.54 6.25 -1.00
N VAL A 20 8.10 5.44 -1.97
CA VAL A 20 6.68 5.06 -2.13
C VAL A 20 6.16 4.33 -0.88
N LEU A 21 6.94 3.39 -0.34
CA LEU A 21 6.56 2.69 0.89
C LEU A 21 6.48 3.65 2.08
N ALA A 22 7.51 4.48 2.27
CA ALA A 22 7.56 5.41 3.40
C ALA A 22 6.48 6.50 3.33
N ASP A 23 6.22 7.06 2.13
CA ASP A 23 5.19 8.08 1.93
C ASP A 23 3.78 7.50 2.17
N ASN A 24 3.49 6.27 1.70
CA ASN A 24 2.20 5.63 1.98
C ASN A 24 2.02 5.39 3.49
N LYS A 25 3.03 4.87 4.19
CA LYS A 25 2.98 4.70 5.65
C LYS A 25 2.76 6.04 6.37
N TYR A 26 3.46 7.09 5.96
CA TYR A 26 3.31 8.42 6.54
C TYR A 26 1.89 8.99 6.36
N PHE A 27 1.37 8.97 5.12
CA PHE A 27 0.02 9.49 4.85
C PHE A 27 -1.08 8.63 5.47
N LEU A 28 -0.92 7.31 5.46
CA LEU A 28 -1.84 6.39 6.12
C LEU A 28 -1.92 6.70 7.62
N GLY A 29 -0.78 6.78 8.31
CA GLY A 29 -0.74 7.13 9.73
C GLY A 29 -1.39 8.49 10.03
N ARG A 30 -1.17 9.48 9.16
CA ARG A 30 -1.85 10.79 9.28
C ARG A 30 -3.35 10.68 9.13
N ARG A 31 -3.85 9.93 8.15
CA ARG A 31 -5.30 9.74 7.96
C ARG A 31 -5.93 8.99 9.13
N ILE A 32 -5.29 7.90 9.60
CA ILE A 32 -5.76 7.14 10.75
C ILE A 32 -5.79 8.03 12.01
N SER A 33 -4.82 8.93 12.20
CA SER A 33 -4.78 9.80 13.38
C SER A 33 -6.00 10.72 13.52
N GLU A 34 -6.67 11.06 12.43
CA GLU A 34 -7.90 11.85 12.43
C GLU A 34 -9.05 11.10 13.10
N TRP A 35 -9.00 9.76 13.10
CA TRP A 35 -9.99 8.89 13.70
C TRP A 35 -9.74 8.58 15.18
N ALA A 36 -8.64 9.08 15.76
CA ALA A 36 -8.44 9.08 17.21
C ALA A 36 -9.56 9.82 17.98
N VAL A 37 -10.23 10.77 17.30
CA VAL A 37 -11.35 11.53 17.86
C VAL A 37 -12.64 11.38 17.05
N GLY A 38 -12.59 10.80 15.85
CA GLY A 38 -13.71 10.64 14.93
C GLY A 38 -14.30 9.23 14.88
N ALA A 39 -13.64 8.25 15.51
CA ALA A 39 -14.07 6.86 15.51
C ALA A 39 -15.42 6.66 16.23
N PRO A 40 -16.22 5.64 15.85
CA PRO A 40 -17.56 5.44 16.40
C PRO A 40 -17.58 5.03 17.87
N GLY A 41 -16.49 4.51 18.41
CA GLY A 41 -16.38 4.07 19.80
C GLY A 41 -15.00 4.30 20.39
N LEU A 42 -14.90 4.12 21.70
CA LEU A 42 -13.64 4.30 22.43
C LEU A 42 -12.57 3.28 22.02
N GLU A 43 -12.96 2.06 21.76
CA GLU A 43 -12.03 0.99 21.34
C GLU A 43 -11.41 1.31 20.00
N GLU A 44 -12.22 1.75 19.02
CA GLU A 44 -11.78 2.17 17.69
C GLU A 44 -10.90 3.42 17.77
N ALA A 45 -11.23 4.38 18.63
CA ALA A 45 -10.43 5.59 18.83
C ALA A 45 -9.04 5.27 19.40
N VAL A 46 -8.98 4.40 20.41
CA VAL A 46 -7.71 3.94 21.00
C VAL A 46 -6.89 3.15 19.99
N ALA A 47 -7.51 2.20 19.28
CA ALA A 47 -6.86 1.43 18.24
C ALA A 47 -6.33 2.32 17.12
N SER A 48 -7.15 3.26 16.60
CA SER A 48 -6.72 4.23 15.59
C SER A 48 -5.52 5.06 16.05
N SER A 49 -5.49 5.45 17.33
CA SER A 49 -4.35 6.19 17.90
C SER A 49 -3.07 5.35 17.89
N ALA A 50 -3.15 4.07 18.27
CA ALA A 50 -2.02 3.16 18.27
C ALA A 50 -1.52 2.89 16.84
N LEU A 51 -2.42 2.50 15.94
CA LEU A 51 -2.11 2.24 14.53
C LEU A 51 -1.47 3.47 13.85
N ALA A 52 -2.00 4.68 14.10
CA ALA A 52 -1.42 5.90 13.56
C ALA A 52 0.03 6.10 14.02
N GLN A 53 0.34 5.84 15.30
CA GLN A 53 1.69 5.95 15.83
C GLN A 53 2.65 4.93 15.20
N GLU A 54 2.19 3.70 15.02
CA GLU A 54 2.97 2.63 14.39
C GLU A 54 3.24 2.94 12.93
N GLU A 55 2.24 3.37 12.16
CA GLU A 55 2.40 3.77 10.76
C GLU A 55 3.42 4.92 10.57
N LEU A 56 3.33 5.95 11.39
CA LEU A 56 4.32 7.04 11.39
C LEU A 56 5.70 6.53 11.82
N GLY A 57 5.76 5.58 12.75
CA GLY A 57 6.96 4.87 13.16
C GLY A 57 7.60 4.10 12.00
N HIS A 58 6.79 3.37 11.22
CA HIS A 58 7.23 2.63 10.03
C HIS A 58 7.85 3.57 8.99
N ALA A 59 7.23 4.71 8.72
CA ALA A 59 7.80 5.73 7.84
C ALA A 59 9.19 6.19 8.33
N ARG A 60 9.32 6.47 9.64
CA ARG A 60 10.60 6.87 10.28
C ARG A 60 11.66 5.77 10.25
N VAL A 61 11.27 4.51 10.13
CA VAL A 61 12.19 3.38 9.98
C VAL A 61 12.63 3.24 8.52
N LEU A 62 11.75 3.55 7.55
CA LEU A 62 12.03 3.40 6.12
C LEU A 62 12.87 4.56 5.54
N TYR A 63 12.54 5.82 5.86
CA TYR A 63 13.24 6.98 5.29
C TYR A 63 14.77 6.98 5.49
N PRO A 64 15.32 6.58 6.64
CA PRO A 64 16.77 6.52 6.82
C PRO A 64 17.51 5.57 5.87
N LEU A 65 16.80 4.59 5.25
CA LEU A 65 17.39 3.76 4.21
C LEU A 65 17.90 4.59 3.03
N LEU A 66 17.26 5.71 2.72
CA LEU A 66 17.67 6.59 1.63
C LEU A 66 19.03 7.23 1.89
N GLU A 67 19.40 7.44 3.16
CA GLU A 67 20.70 8.01 3.56
C GLU A 67 21.85 7.02 3.36
N GLU A 68 21.54 5.71 3.33
CA GLU A 68 22.51 4.63 3.13
C GLU A 68 22.77 4.33 1.63
N LEU A 69 21.98 4.93 0.73
CA LEU A 69 22.10 4.71 -0.71
C LEU A 69 23.04 5.73 -1.36
N PRO A 70 23.90 5.32 -2.30
CA PRO A 70 24.79 6.22 -3.04
C PRO A 70 24.02 6.97 -4.15
N PHE A 71 23.01 7.75 -3.77
CA PHE A 71 22.15 8.49 -4.70
C PHE A 71 22.28 10.00 -4.43
N PRO A 72 22.60 10.83 -5.44
CA PRO A 72 22.91 12.24 -5.23
C PRO A 72 21.71 13.09 -4.82
N GLU A 73 20.54 12.79 -5.37
CA GLU A 73 19.31 13.53 -5.09
C GLU A 73 18.39 12.68 -4.20
N ARG A 74 18.57 12.80 -2.89
CA ARG A 74 17.78 12.02 -1.93
C ARG A 74 16.51 12.76 -1.57
N PRO A 75 15.33 12.11 -1.68
CA PRO A 75 14.11 12.68 -1.15
C PRO A 75 14.21 12.91 0.36
N VAL A 76 13.78 14.07 0.81
CA VAL A 76 13.73 14.39 2.24
C VAL A 76 12.48 13.73 2.86
N PRO A 77 12.54 13.20 4.10
CA PRO A 77 11.35 12.72 4.79
C PRO A 77 10.24 13.76 4.84
N LEU A 78 8.98 13.35 4.61
CA LEU A 78 7.83 14.27 4.58
C LEU A 78 7.62 15.03 5.88
N GLU A 79 8.02 14.49 7.02
CA GLU A 79 7.99 15.19 8.31
C GLU A 79 8.84 16.47 8.32
N ARG A 80 9.93 16.51 7.53
CA ARG A 80 10.83 17.67 7.43
C ARG A 80 10.45 18.59 6.28
N GLU A 81 9.98 18.03 5.17
CA GLU A 81 9.67 18.77 3.94
C GLU A 81 8.26 19.36 3.94
N GLY A 82 7.36 18.74 4.69
CA GLY A 82 5.92 19.00 4.62
C GLY A 82 5.27 18.30 3.42
N ASP A 83 4.00 17.99 3.56
CA ASP A 83 3.24 17.17 2.61
C ASP A 83 2.80 17.91 1.33
N ARG A 84 3.18 19.17 1.17
CA ARG A 84 2.70 20.02 0.06
C ARG A 84 3.44 19.79 -1.27
N LYS A 85 4.67 19.28 -1.22
CA LYS A 85 5.57 19.24 -2.37
C LYS A 85 5.65 17.89 -3.05
N ARG A 86 5.37 16.80 -2.34
CA ARG A 86 5.56 15.46 -2.83
C ARG A 86 4.38 14.55 -2.49
N ARG A 87 3.94 13.74 -3.45
CA ARG A 87 2.84 12.80 -3.33
C ARG A 87 3.23 11.48 -3.96
N TYR A 88 3.84 10.60 -3.18
CA TYR A 88 4.18 9.22 -3.57
C TYR A 88 3.30 8.20 -2.83
N ALA A 89 2.15 8.65 -2.36
CA ALA A 89 1.12 7.81 -1.77
C ALA A 89 -0.10 7.72 -2.68
N VAL A 90 -0.93 6.69 -2.51
CA VAL A 90 -2.17 6.53 -3.27
C VAL A 90 -3.10 7.73 -3.09
N SER A 91 -3.87 8.04 -4.13
CA SER A 91 -4.58 9.33 -4.24
C SER A 91 -5.64 9.55 -3.17
N PHE A 92 -6.30 8.49 -2.71
CA PHE A 92 -7.33 8.59 -1.68
C PHE A 92 -6.78 8.83 -0.26
N LEU A 93 -5.46 8.85 -0.09
CA LEU A 93 -4.81 9.35 1.14
C LEU A 93 -4.60 10.87 1.13
N ASP A 94 -4.82 11.56 0.01
CA ASP A 94 -4.62 13.01 -0.10
C ASP A 94 -5.65 13.82 0.69
N LYS A 95 -6.85 13.27 0.91
CA LYS A 95 -7.98 13.92 1.57
C LYS A 95 -8.27 13.27 2.92
N PRO A 96 -8.82 14.01 3.88
CA PRO A 96 -9.51 13.40 5.03
C PRO A 96 -10.60 12.45 4.55
N TRP A 97 -10.78 11.35 5.26
CA TRP A 97 -11.88 10.42 5.02
C TRP A 97 -13.15 10.94 5.67
N GLU A 98 -14.28 10.84 4.99
CA GLU A 98 -15.53 11.43 5.42
C GLU A 98 -16.31 10.51 6.37
N THR A 99 -16.13 9.18 6.24
CA THR A 99 -16.87 8.20 7.02
C THR A 99 -15.96 7.12 7.59
N TRP A 100 -16.45 6.45 8.65
CA TRP A 100 -15.72 5.34 9.24
C TRP A 100 -15.58 4.16 8.25
N ALA A 101 -16.59 3.93 7.41
CA ALA A 101 -16.53 2.90 6.36
C ALA A 101 -15.43 3.20 5.34
N GLU A 102 -15.25 4.47 4.96
CA GLU A 102 -14.14 4.91 4.09
C GLU A 102 -12.79 4.68 4.77
N ALA A 103 -12.67 5.05 6.05
CA ALA A 103 -11.44 4.86 6.81
C ALA A 103 -11.05 3.38 6.91
N VAL A 104 -12.00 2.51 7.24
CA VAL A 104 -11.80 1.05 7.34
C VAL A 104 -11.43 0.46 5.98
N ALA A 105 -12.12 0.85 4.89
CA ALA A 105 -11.78 0.41 3.54
C ALA A 105 -10.36 0.84 3.16
N ALA A 106 -9.97 2.08 3.44
CA ALA A 106 -8.63 2.59 3.12
C ALA A 106 -7.54 1.87 3.94
N MET A 107 -7.74 1.69 5.25
CA MET A 107 -6.82 0.91 6.10
C MET A 107 -6.62 -0.50 5.54
N LEU A 108 -7.70 -1.25 5.31
CA LEU A 108 -7.59 -2.60 4.75
C LEU A 108 -6.81 -2.62 3.44
N MET A 109 -7.19 -1.77 2.49
CA MET A 109 -6.64 -1.80 1.13
C MET A 109 -5.16 -1.41 1.09
N VAL A 110 -4.77 -0.37 1.83
CA VAL A 110 -3.39 0.14 1.81
C VAL A 110 -2.47 -0.76 2.62
N ASP A 111 -2.86 -1.13 3.85
CA ASP A 111 -2.01 -1.98 4.69
C ASP A 111 -1.78 -3.35 4.08
N THR A 112 -2.80 -3.96 3.49
CA THR A 112 -2.64 -5.24 2.77
C THR A 112 -1.62 -5.13 1.65
N ALA A 113 -1.62 -4.02 0.89
CA ALA A 113 -0.66 -3.82 -0.19
C ALA A 113 0.76 -3.57 0.31
N LEU A 114 0.92 -2.74 1.34
CA LEU A 114 2.21 -2.45 1.96
C LEU A 114 2.81 -3.69 2.61
N THR A 115 2.01 -4.45 3.36
CA THR A 115 2.40 -5.74 3.94
C THR A 115 2.85 -6.72 2.86
N THR A 116 2.10 -6.84 1.77
CA THR A 116 2.47 -7.69 0.64
C THR A 116 3.86 -7.31 0.09
N MET A 117 4.13 -6.02 -0.12
CA MET A 117 5.43 -5.58 -0.60
C MET A 117 6.55 -5.82 0.42
N LEU A 118 6.31 -5.54 1.69
CA LEU A 118 7.29 -5.76 2.76
C LEU A 118 7.71 -7.23 2.87
N GLU A 119 6.79 -8.17 2.69
CA GLU A 119 7.12 -9.61 2.69
C GLU A 119 8.09 -9.99 1.57
N HIS A 120 7.92 -9.43 0.39
CA HIS A 120 8.82 -9.66 -0.73
C HIS A 120 10.19 -9.02 -0.56
N LEU A 121 10.34 -8.08 0.39
CA LEU A 121 11.59 -7.43 0.77
C LEU A 121 12.37 -8.15 1.87
N THR A 122 11.75 -9.07 2.63
CA THR A 122 12.39 -9.77 3.76
C THR A 122 13.62 -10.58 3.37
N SER A 123 13.73 -10.98 2.13
CA SER A 123 14.87 -11.73 1.57
C SER A 123 15.81 -10.90 0.71
N SER A 124 15.71 -9.57 0.79
CA SER A 124 16.60 -8.67 0.08
C SER A 124 18.06 -8.95 0.39
N VAL A 125 18.92 -8.93 -0.64
CA VAL A 125 20.38 -8.98 -0.46
C VAL A 125 20.94 -7.75 0.25
N TRP A 126 20.15 -6.68 0.33
CA TRP A 126 20.47 -5.51 1.15
C TRP A 126 19.91 -5.70 2.56
N GLU A 127 20.74 -6.23 3.44
CA GLU A 127 20.38 -6.62 4.80
C GLU A 127 19.65 -5.51 5.60
N PRO A 128 20.03 -4.21 5.54
CA PRO A 128 19.30 -3.16 6.22
C PRO A 128 17.84 -3.06 5.80
N LEU A 129 17.52 -3.26 4.51
CA LEU A 129 16.15 -3.28 4.01
C LEU A 129 15.39 -4.51 4.49
N ALA A 130 15.99 -5.70 4.35
CA ALA A 130 15.38 -6.97 4.77
C ALA A 130 15.01 -6.96 6.26
N ARG A 131 15.92 -6.46 7.10
CA ARG A 131 15.72 -6.38 8.56
C ARG A 131 14.59 -5.40 8.93
N ARG A 132 14.54 -4.22 8.29
CA ARG A 132 13.47 -3.25 8.54
C ARG A 132 12.11 -3.77 8.08
N ALA A 133 12.05 -4.38 6.90
CA ALA A 133 10.84 -5.03 6.41
C ALA A 133 10.34 -6.09 7.39
N SER A 134 11.23 -7.00 7.84
CA SER A 134 10.88 -8.05 8.79
C SER A 134 10.40 -7.51 10.14
N ARG A 135 10.95 -6.39 10.61
CA ARG A 135 10.53 -5.75 11.85
C ARG A 135 9.12 -5.14 11.72
N ILE A 136 8.88 -4.39 10.65
CA ILE A 136 7.58 -3.77 10.39
C ILE A 136 6.49 -4.84 10.32
N LEU A 137 6.74 -5.96 9.63
CA LEU A 137 5.78 -7.05 9.48
C LEU A 137 5.31 -7.67 10.81
N GLN A 138 6.08 -7.55 11.89
CA GLN A 138 5.64 -8.03 13.21
C GLN A 138 4.49 -7.21 13.78
N GLU A 139 4.44 -5.92 13.44
CA GLU A 139 3.39 -4.98 13.86
C GLU A 139 2.20 -5.04 12.88
N GLU A 140 2.44 -5.24 11.58
CA GLU A 140 1.41 -5.31 10.53
C GLU A 140 0.35 -6.39 10.75
N VAL A 141 0.65 -7.45 11.48
CA VAL A 141 -0.33 -8.49 11.82
C VAL A 141 -1.53 -7.89 12.54
N PHE A 142 -1.29 -7.01 13.51
CA PHE A 142 -2.35 -6.36 14.28
C PHE A 142 -3.13 -5.34 13.44
N HIS A 143 -2.46 -4.64 12.50
CA HIS A 143 -3.11 -3.70 11.59
C HIS A 143 -4.11 -4.44 10.69
N LEU A 144 -3.70 -5.57 10.11
CA LEU A 144 -4.57 -6.37 9.25
C LEU A 144 -5.72 -6.99 10.04
N GLU A 145 -5.45 -7.57 11.21
CA GLU A 145 -6.50 -8.14 12.08
C GLU A 145 -7.54 -7.09 12.47
N PHE A 146 -7.10 -5.87 12.83
CA PHE A 146 -8.00 -4.76 13.13
C PHE A 146 -8.85 -4.39 11.91
N ALA A 147 -8.22 -4.13 10.77
CA ALA A 147 -8.93 -3.72 9.55
C ALA A 147 -9.93 -4.77 9.08
N GLU A 148 -9.53 -6.05 9.05
CA GLU A 148 -10.42 -7.16 8.70
C GLU A 148 -11.59 -7.30 9.69
N GLY A 149 -11.32 -7.20 11.00
CA GLY A 149 -12.35 -7.25 12.04
C GLY A 149 -13.39 -6.14 11.84
N ARG A 150 -12.96 -4.90 11.56
CA ARG A 150 -13.87 -3.78 11.29
C ARG A 150 -14.63 -3.97 9.97
N VAL A 151 -14.01 -4.53 8.93
CA VAL A 151 -14.72 -4.87 7.68
C VAL A 151 -15.84 -5.86 7.97
N ARG A 152 -15.59 -6.93 8.73
CA ARG A 152 -16.63 -7.92 9.10
C ARG A 152 -17.79 -7.27 9.86
N GLU A 153 -17.50 -6.40 10.81
CA GLU A 153 -18.52 -5.69 11.56
C GLU A 153 -19.37 -4.77 10.68
N LEU A 154 -18.72 -3.95 9.84
CA LEU A 154 -19.44 -3.03 8.96
C LEU A 154 -20.24 -3.79 7.89
N ALA A 155 -19.73 -4.89 7.38
CA ALA A 155 -20.42 -5.75 6.43
C ALA A 155 -21.69 -6.38 7.02
N ALA A 156 -21.76 -6.57 8.33
CA ALA A 156 -22.95 -7.08 9.02
C ALA A 156 -24.03 -6.01 9.25
N LEU A 157 -23.71 -4.70 9.07
CA LEU A 157 -24.64 -3.62 9.34
C LEU A 157 -25.41 -3.20 8.07
N PRO A 158 -26.74 -3.44 7.98
CA PRO A 158 -27.55 -2.94 6.86
C PRO A 158 -27.44 -1.41 6.76
N GLY A 159 -27.21 -0.88 5.56
CA GLY A 159 -27.04 0.55 5.32
C GLY A 159 -25.59 1.04 5.36
N VAL A 160 -24.70 0.41 6.09
CA VAL A 160 -23.25 0.70 6.06
C VAL A 160 -22.52 -0.20 5.07
N ARG A 161 -23.03 -1.41 4.86
CA ARG A 161 -22.47 -2.40 3.94
C ARG A 161 -22.30 -1.85 2.52
N ASP A 162 -23.34 -1.23 1.97
CA ASP A 162 -23.30 -0.69 0.61
C ASP A 162 -22.28 0.44 0.47
N GLU A 163 -22.13 1.25 1.51
CA GLU A 163 -21.11 2.30 1.59
C GLU A 163 -19.70 1.71 1.62
N LEU A 164 -19.46 0.73 2.47
CA LEU A 164 -18.17 0.01 2.55
C LEU A 164 -17.82 -0.62 1.19
N GLU A 165 -18.76 -1.32 0.55
CA GLU A 165 -18.58 -1.87 -0.79
C GLU A 165 -18.24 -0.78 -1.82
N GLY A 166 -18.87 0.37 -1.72
CA GLY A 166 -18.61 1.53 -2.57
C GLY A 166 -17.16 2.00 -2.48
N HIS A 167 -16.64 2.18 -1.26
CA HIS A 167 -15.27 2.59 -1.03
C HIS A 167 -14.25 1.53 -1.46
N LEU A 168 -14.47 0.26 -1.12
CA LEU A 168 -13.61 -0.83 -1.55
C LEU A 168 -13.51 -0.92 -3.08
N LYS A 169 -14.66 -0.78 -3.79
CA LYS A 169 -14.70 -0.72 -5.26
C LYS A 169 -13.94 0.48 -5.84
N ALA A 170 -14.05 1.64 -5.19
CA ALA A 170 -13.39 2.86 -5.65
C ALA A 170 -11.87 2.79 -5.50
N PHE A 171 -11.37 2.18 -4.42
CA PHE A 171 -9.94 2.12 -4.11
C PHE A 171 -9.20 1.00 -4.85
N LEU A 172 -9.88 -0.11 -5.11
CA LEU A 172 -9.24 -1.31 -5.66
C LEU A 172 -8.47 -1.09 -6.97
N PRO A 173 -8.99 -0.36 -7.99
CA PRO A 173 -8.25 -0.15 -9.23
C PRO A 173 -6.92 0.55 -9.00
N GLU A 174 -6.86 1.57 -8.14
CA GLU A 174 -5.60 2.25 -7.82
C GLU A 174 -4.63 1.34 -7.09
N MET A 175 -5.12 0.52 -6.16
CA MET A 175 -4.28 -0.44 -5.44
C MET A 175 -3.70 -1.51 -6.38
N LEU A 176 -4.47 -1.99 -7.36
CA LEU A 176 -3.98 -2.92 -8.36
C LEU A 176 -2.94 -2.29 -9.31
N LEU A 177 -3.14 -1.02 -9.68
CA LEU A 177 -2.18 -0.23 -10.45
C LEU A 177 -0.89 0.06 -9.66
N TRP A 178 -1.00 0.23 -8.35
CA TRP A 178 0.12 0.56 -7.46
C TRP A 178 1.26 -0.46 -7.56
N PHE A 179 0.97 -1.73 -7.80
CA PHE A 179 1.99 -2.76 -8.04
C PHE A 179 2.74 -2.58 -9.37
N GLY A 180 2.26 -1.74 -10.29
CA GLY A 180 2.90 -1.41 -11.56
C GLY A 180 2.59 -2.38 -12.70
N PRO A 181 2.93 -2.02 -13.95
CA PRO A 181 2.67 -2.84 -15.12
C PRO A 181 3.59 -4.05 -15.19
N LEU A 182 3.16 -5.07 -15.93
CA LEU A 182 4.01 -6.20 -16.28
C LEU A 182 5.26 -5.73 -17.05
N GLY A 183 6.42 -6.30 -16.72
CA GLY A 183 7.66 -5.99 -17.42
C GLY A 183 8.24 -4.61 -17.10
N GLU A 184 7.88 -4.00 -15.99
CA GLU A 184 8.47 -2.74 -15.54
C GLU A 184 9.99 -2.91 -15.35
N GLU A 185 10.79 -2.18 -16.14
CA GLU A 185 12.24 -2.32 -16.16
C GLU A 185 12.92 -2.08 -14.79
N GLY A 186 12.39 -1.14 -14.00
CA GLY A 186 12.88 -0.89 -12.65
C GLY A 186 12.69 -2.09 -11.73
N VAL A 187 11.52 -2.72 -11.80
CA VAL A 187 11.21 -3.94 -11.04
C VAL A 187 12.10 -5.10 -11.50
N ALA A 188 12.25 -5.27 -12.82
CA ALA A 188 13.13 -6.30 -13.38
C ALA A 188 14.59 -6.12 -12.89
N ALA A 189 15.07 -4.88 -12.79
CA ALA A 189 16.39 -4.57 -12.25
C ALA A 189 16.49 -4.90 -10.76
N LEU A 190 15.49 -4.54 -9.95
CA LEU A 190 15.46 -4.89 -8.52
C LEU A 190 15.49 -6.41 -8.28
N VAL A 191 14.68 -7.15 -9.05
CA VAL A 191 14.62 -8.62 -8.96
C VAL A 191 15.93 -9.25 -9.43
N GLY A 192 16.49 -8.78 -10.55
CA GLY A 192 17.77 -9.28 -11.09
C GLY A 192 18.94 -9.11 -10.13
N GLU A 193 18.94 -8.06 -9.32
CA GLU A 193 19.94 -7.80 -8.27
C GLU A 193 19.59 -8.45 -6.92
N GLY A 194 18.46 -9.16 -6.80
CA GLY A 194 18.04 -9.81 -5.56
C GLY A 194 17.59 -8.84 -4.46
N LEU A 195 17.23 -7.60 -4.82
CA LEU A 195 16.77 -6.58 -3.87
C LEU A 195 15.32 -6.78 -3.45
N ILE A 196 14.52 -7.41 -4.30
CA ILE A 196 13.14 -7.84 -4.02
C ILE A 196 12.85 -9.16 -4.74
N ARG A 197 11.91 -9.94 -4.26
CA ARG A 197 11.44 -11.17 -4.91
C ARG A 197 10.11 -10.96 -5.62
N GLY A 198 9.87 -11.79 -6.65
CA GLY A 198 8.62 -11.82 -7.40
C GLY A 198 8.54 -10.74 -8.48
N SER A 199 7.41 -10.71 -9.16
CA SER A 199 7.09 -9.76 -10.21
C SER A 199 5.92 -8.86 -9.78
N ASN A 200 5.64 -7.81 -10.55
CA ASN A 200 4.46 -6.97 -10.35
C ASN A 200 3.17 -7.80 -10.26
N GLU A 201 3.07 -8.87 -11.06
CA GLU A 201 1.90 -9.75 -11.05
C GLU A 201 1.89 -10.67 -9.82
N ASP A 202 3.03 -11.23 -9.41
CA ASP A 202 3.09 -12.04 -8.18
C ASP A 202 2.61 -11.26 -6.97
N TRP A 203 3.02 -9.99 -6.86
CA TRP A 203 2.59 -9.10 -5.77
C TRP A 203 1.09 -8.81 -5.83
N ARG A 204 0.57 -8.52 -7.03
CA ARG A 204 -0.87 -8.26 -7.25
C ARG A 204 -1.69 -9.49 -6.89
N GLN A 205 -1.24 -10.67 -7.29
CA GLN A 205 -1.91 -11.93 -6.97
C GLN A 205 -1.84 -12.26 -5.47
N ALA A 206 -0.72 -11.99 -4.80
CA ALA A 206 -0.59 -12.15 -3.36
C ALA A 206 -1.54 -11.20 -2.60
N TYR A 207 -1.64 -9.96 -3.05
CA TYR A 207 -2.59 -8.96 -2.53
C TYR A 207 -4.05 -9.42 -2.67
N LEU A 208 -4.44 -9.83 -3.88
CA LEU A 208 -5.79 -10.36 -4.13
C LEU A 208 -6.06 -11.64 -3.33
N GLY A 209 -5.05 -12.49 -3.17
CA GLY A 209 -5.14 -13.72 -2.38
C GLY A 209 -5.47 -13.49 -0.91
N ARG A 210 -5.22 -12.30 -0.38
CA ARG A 210 -5.60 -11.89 0.98
C ARG A 210 -7.00 -11.30 1.04
N LEU A 211 -7.31 -10.42 0.10
CA LEU A 211 -8.58 -9.67 0.13
C LEU A 211 -9.78 -10.49 -0.34
N VAL A 212 -9.60 -11.30 -1.39
CA VAL A 212 -10.72 -12.00 -2.02
C VAL A 212 -11.41 -12.98 -1.07
N PRO A 213 -10.70 -13.80 -0.27
CA PRO A 213 -11.34 -14.67 0.72
C PRO A 213 -12.24 -13.88 1.68
N LEU A 214 -11.75 -12.77 2.24
CA LEU A 214 -12.53 -11.90 3.12
C LEU A 214 -13.79 -11.36 2.41
N PHE A 215 -13.66 -10.88 1.18
CA PHE A 215 -14.80 -10.36 0.43
C PHE A 215 -15.85 -11.45 0.16
N LEU A 216 -15.41 -12.68 -0.13
CA LEU A 216 -16.32 -13.80 -0.37
C LEU A 216 -17.00 -14.27 0.92
N GLU A 217 -16.27 -14.37 2.03
CA GLU A 217 -16.81 -14.75 3.35
C GLU A 217 -17.90 -13.78 3.79
N GLU A 218 -17.66 -12.48 3.63
CA GLU A 218 -18.60 -11.44 4.03
C GLU A 218 -19.65 -11.14 2.95
N GLY A 219 -19.59 -11.80 1.78
CA GLY A 219 -20.48 -11.58 0.65
C GLY A 219 -20.43 -10.16 0.10
N LEU A 220 -19.24 -9.50 0.18
CA LEU A 220 -18.99 -8.17 -0.36
C LEU A 220 -18.76 -8.24 -1.88
N ARG A 221 -19.48 -7.41 -2.62
CA ARG A 221 -19.42 -7.39 -4.09
C ARG A 221 -18.45 -6.33 -4.58
N VAL A 222 -17.17 -6.48 -4.24
CA VAL A 222 -16.11 -5.48 -4.51
C VAL A 222 -15.63 -5.52 -5.96
N LEU A 223 -15.58 -6.70 -6.55
CA LEU A 223 -15.08 -6.89 -7.91
C LEU A 223 -16.22 -7.26 -8.83
N PRO A 224 -16.13 -6.92 -10.14
CA PRO A 224 -16.99 -7.54 -11.14
C PRO A 224 -16.80 -9.06 -11.19
N TYR A 225 -15.96 -9.61 -10.45
CA TYR A 225 -15.57 -10.97 -10.03
C TYR A 225 -14.03 -11.12 -10.11
N PRO A 226 -13.35 -11.36 -9.01
CA PRO A 226 -12.11 -12.07 -9.08
C PRO A 226 -12.46 -13.53 -9.33
N SER A 227 -12.73 -13.89 -10.56
CA SER A 227 -12.83 -15.29 -10.90
C SER A 227 -11.43 -15.88 -10.73
N TRP A 228 -11.32 -16.86 -9.83
CA TRP A 228 -10.11 -17.67 -9.75
C TRP A 228 -10.01 -18.49 -11.04
N ASP A 229 -9.03 -18.15 -11.87
CA ASP A 229 -8.68 -18.96 -13.03
C ASP A 229 -7.88 -20.18 -12.56
N VAL A 230 -8.53 -21.33 -12.53
CA VAL A 230 -7.93 -22.60 -12.09
C VAL A 230 -6.74 -23.00 -12.97
N ALA A 231 -6.78 -22.73 -14.25
CA ALA A 231 -5.73 -23.10 -15.19
C ALA A 231 -4.46 -22.28 -15.00
N ARG A 232 -4.64 -20.97 -14.77
CA ARG A 232 -3.54 -20.03 -14.55
C ARG A 232 -3.15 -19.90 -13.07
N ARG A 233 -4.01 -20.38 -12.16
CA ARG A 233 -3.85 -20.24 -10.71
C ARG A 233 -3.72 -18.79 -10.27
N HIS A 234 -4.56 -17.92 -10.82
CA HIS A 234 -4.60 -16.51 -10.46
C HIS A 234 -6.03 -15.93 -10.48
N TYR A 235 -6.18 -14.78 -9.83
CA TYR A 235 -7.40 -13.98 -9.88
C TYR A 235 -7.42 -13.11 -11.14
N ASP A 236 -8.52 -13.14 -11.87
CA ASP A 236 -8.80 -12.19 -12.94
C ASP A 236 -9.38 -10.90 -12.32
N TYR A 237 -8.78 -9.77 -12.60
CA TYR A 237 -9.21 -8.46 -12.10
C TYR A 237 -9.62 -7.51 -13.24
N GLY A 238 -9.63 -7.98 -14.48
CA GLY A 238 -10.01 -7.19 -15.65
C GLY A 238 -8.96 -6.14 -16.06
N ASP A 239 -9.39 -5.21 -16.90
CA ASP A 239 -8.52 -4.15 -17.43
C ASP A 239 -8.35 -3.02 -16.40
N LEU A 240 -7.12 -2.54 -16.26
CA LEU A 240 -6.78 -1.45 -15.38
C LEU A 240 -6.56 -0.13 -16.15
N PRO A 241 -6.92 1.04 -15.59
CA PRO A 241 -6.81 2.33 -16.25
C PRO A 241 -5.36 2.87 -16.26
N TRP A 242 -4.45 2.17 -16.93
CA TRP A 242 -3.02 2.52 -17.00
C TRP A 242 -2.75 3.93 -17.54
N SER A 243 -3.64 4.49 -18.35
CA SER A 243 -3.49 5.84 -18.91
C SER A 243 -3.56 6.95 -17.86
N ALA A 244 -4.16 6.68 -16.73
CA ALA A 244 -4.29 7.61 -15.61
C ALA A 244 -3.24 7.36 -14.49
N TRP A 245 -2.32 6.39 -14.70
CA TRP A 245 -1.35 6.02 -13.69
C TRP A 245 -0.03 6.76 -13.82
N ASN A 246 0.41 7.40 -12.74
CA ASN A 246 1.72 8.01 -12.64
C ASN A 246 2.76 6.99 -12.19
N LYS A 247 3.65 6.62 -13.11
CA LYS A 247 4.69 5.60 -12.89
C LYS A 247 5.63 5.94 -11.73
N LEU A 248 6.05 7.21 -11.62
CA LEU A 248 7.02 7.64 -10.61
C LEU A 248 6.39 7.66 -9.21
N GLN A 249 5.20 8.21 -9.13
CA GLN A 249 4.46 8.35 -7.88
C GLN A 249 3.66 7.10 -7.48
N ARG A 250 3.50 6.15 -8.40
CA ARG A 250 2.72 4.91 -8.24
C ARG A 250 1.30 5.17 -7.72
N ARG A 251 0.61 6.10 -8.38
CA ARG A 251 -0.74 6.53 -8.01
C ARG A 251 -1.55 6.94 -9.23
N LEU A 252 -2.86 7.05 -9.06
CA LEU A 252 -3.70 7.70 -10.07
C LEU A 252 -3.47 9.21 -10.08
N GLU A 253 -3.34 9.78 -11.27
CA GLU A 253 -3.34 11.24 -11.43
C GLU A 253 -4.77 11.75 -11.21
N ALA A 254 -4.89 12.83 -10.45
CA ALA A 254 -6.17 13.52 -10.35
C ALA A 254 -6.62 13.92 -11.75
N ALA A 255 -7.86 13.59 -12.11
CA ALA A 255 -8.42 14.05 -13.37
C ALA A 255 -8.25 15.58 -13.42
N SER A 256 -7.51 16.06 -14.43
CA SER A 256 -7.38 17.51 -14.63
C SER A 256 -8.79 18.10 -14.72
N PRO A 257 -9.12 19.13 -13.95
CA PRO A 257 -10.43 19.76 -14.09
C PRO A 257 -10.58 20.17 -15.56
N VAL A 258 -11.61 19.63 -16.18
CA VAL A 258 -11.98 20.04 -17.55
C VAL A 258 -12.19 21.55 -17.50
N ARG A 259 -11.32 22.27 -18.22
CA ARG A 259 -11.39 23.75 -18.36
C ARG A 259 -12.62 24.15 -19.18
#